data_e5139c941d65f6ece190bfb8e83b0d44
#
_entry.id   e5139c941d65f6ece190bfb8e83b0d44
#
_cell.length_a   1.000
_cell.length_b   1.000
_cell.length_c   1.000
_cell.angle_alpha   90.00
_cell.angle_beta   90.00
_cell.angle_gamma   90.00
#
_symmetry.space_group_name_H-M   'P 1'
#
loop_
_entity.id
_entity.type
_entity.pdbx_description
1 polymer ?
#
loop_
_entity_poly.entity_id
_entity_poly.type
_entity_poly.pdbx_seq_one_letter_code
_entity_poly.pdbx_strand_id
1 'polypeptide(L)' 'MQIHIGNLIRDELRRQGRTNQWLADQLDIDRRTLQRFYNKSSIDSQLLLRISKILDTDFFKSYSDLL' A
#
# COMPACT_ATOMS: atom_id res chain seq x y z
N MET A 1 10.51 0.85 16.49
CA MET A 1 9.32 1.36 15.81
C MET A 1 8.87 0.38 14.76
N GLN A 2 7.62 -0.03 14.78
CA GLN A 2 7.08 -0.94 13.79
C GLN A 2 6.38 -0.18 12.68
N ILE A 3 6.62 -0.63 11.45
CA ILE A 3 5.91 -0.10 10.29
C ILE A 3 4.64 -0.93 10.09
N HIS A 4 3.53 -0.25 9.95
CA HIS A 4 2.26 -0.88 9.55
C HIS A 4 2.03 -0.53 8.09
N ILE A 5 2.42 -1.42 7.19
CA ILE A 5 2.44 -1.11 5.75
C ILE A 5 1.04 -0.81 5.21
N GLY A 6 0.03 -1.50 5.71
CA GLY A 6 -1.35 -1.24 5.29
C GLY A 6 -1.78 0.19 5.56
N ASN A 7 -1.40 0.73 6.72
CA ASN A 7 -1.70 2.13 7.06
C ASN A 7 -0.95 3.10 6.15
N LEU A 8 0.32 2.82 5.85
CA LEU A 8 1.11 3.69 4.97
C LEU A 8 0.50 3.76 3.58
N ILE A 9 0.08 2.63 3.04
CA ILE A 9 -0.53 2.57 1.71
C ILE A 9 -1.84 3.35 1.71
N ARG A 10 -2.70 3.11 2.71
CA ARG A 10 -3.98 3.80 2.81
C ARG A 10 -3.81 5.30 2.93
N ASP A 11 -2.86 5.74 3.77
CA ASP A 11 -2.62 7.16 3.99
C ASP A 11 -2.10 7.84 2.72
N GLU A 12 -1.21 7.18 1.98
CA GLU A 12 -0.68 7.72 0.73
C GLU A 12 -1.77 7.81 -0.35
N LEU A 13 -2.62 6.77 -0.44
CA LEU A 13 -3.75 6.78 -1.37
C LEU A 13 -4.66 7.98 -1.10
N ARG A 14 -4.96 8.20 0.17
CA ARG A 14 -5.81 9.31 0.60
C ARG A 14 -5.15 10.65 0.32
N ARG A 15 -3.84 10.77 0.57
CA ARG A 15 -3.08 11.98 0.28
C ARG A 15 -3.13 12.34 -1.20
N GLN A 16 -3.10 11.33 -2.07
CA GLN A 16 -3.16 11.53 -3.51
C GLN A 16 -4.57 11.80 -4.03
N GLY A 17 -5.60 11.72 -3.17
CA GLY A 17 -6.98 11.92 -3.58
C GLY A 17 -7.56 10.77 -4.39
N ARG A 18 -6.95 9.58 -4.30
CA ARG A 18 -7.43 8.40 -5.01
C ARG A 18 -8.41 7.62 -4.13
N THR A 19 -9.33 6.88 -4.77
CA THR A 19 -10.30 6.06 -4.06
C THR A 19 -9.79 4.64 -3.87
N ASN A 20 -10.39 3.93 -2.89
CA ASN A 20 -10.10 2.51 -2.70
C ASN A 20 -10.45 1.71 -3.96
N GLN A 21 -11.56 2.05 -4.62
CA GLN A 21 -11.97 1.37 -5.84
C GLN A 21 -10.92 1.55 -6.93
N TRP A 22 -10.35 2.75 -7.05
CA TRP A 22 -9.31 3.01 -8.03
C TRP A 22 -8.12 2.07 -7.83
N LEU A 23 -7.64 1.95 -6.57
CA LEU A 23 -6.50 1.09 -6.28
C LEU A 23 -6.83 -0.39 -6.49
N ALA A 24 -8.01 -0.81 -6.06
CA ALA A 24 -8.45 -2.19 -6.26
C ALA A 24 -8.49 -2.53 -7.75
N ASP A 25 -8.98 -1.61 -8.58
CA ASP A 25 -9.02 -1.80 -10.04
C ASP A 25 -7.61 -1.91 -10.63
N GLN A 26 -6.67 -1.08 -10.15
CA GLN A 26 -5.28 -1.13 -10.61
C GLN A 26 -4.60 -2.46 -10.25
N LEU A 27 -4.98 -3.04 -9.12
CA LEU A 27 -4.44 -4.32 -8.66
C LEU A 27 -5.21 -5.53 -9.18
N ASP A 28 -6.33 -5.30 -9.88
CA ASP A 28 -7.23 -6.35 -10.37
C ASP A 28 -7.73 -7.25 -9.23
N ILE A 29 -8.16 -6.61 -8.16
CA ILE A 29 -8.73 -7.28 -6.97
C ILE A 29 -10.02 -6.56 -6.59
N ASP A 30 -10.83 -7.19 -5.73
CA ASP A 30 -12.02 -6.54 -5.21
C ASP A 30 -11.68 -5.65 -4.00
N ARG A 31 -12.62 -4.77 -3.64
CA ARG A 31 -12.40 -3.84 -2.51
C ARG A 31 -12.25 -4.57 -1.18
N ARG A 32 -12.90 -5.72 -1.03
CA ARG A 32 -12.80 -6.51 0.20
C ARG A 32 -11.38 -7.02 0.40
N THR A 33 -10.75 -7.50 -0.67
CA THR A 33 -9.35 -7.96 -0.63
C THR A 33 -8.43 -6.79 -0.30
N LEU A 34 -8.69 -5.61 -0.88
CA LEU A 34 -7.89 -4.41 -0.57
C LEU A 34 -8.01 -4.04 0.90
N GLN A 35 -9.22 -4.09 1.48
CA GLN A 35 -9.42 -3.79 2.90
C GLN A 35 -8.60 -4.73 3.79
N ARG A 36 -8.45 -6.00 3.39
CA ARG A 36 -7.59 -6.95 4.12
C ARG A 36 -6.14 -6.51 4.12
N PHE A 37 -5.65 -5.96 2.99
CA PHE A 37 -4.28 -5.46 2.91
C PHE A 37 -4.04 -4.29 3.85
N TYR A 38 -5.03 -3.41 3.99
CA TYR A 38 -4.91 -2.26 4.89
C TYR A 38 -4.76 -2.68 6.35
N ASN A 39 -5.26 -3.86 6.71
CA ASN A 39 -5.17 -4.37 8.08
C ASN A 39 -3.86 -5.10 8.35
N LYS A 40 -3.02 -5.31 7.34
CA LYS A 40 -1.77 -6.04 7.50
C LYS A 40 -0.63 -5.11 7.87
N SER A 41 0.17 -5.52 8.85
CA SER A 41 1.38 -4.80 9.23
C SER A 41 2.51 -5.03 8.22
N SER A 42 2.47 -6.14 7.48
CA SER A 42 3.44 -6.43 6.43
C SER A 42 2.76 -7.16 5.28
N ILE A 43 3.32 -7.00 4.08
CA ILE A 43 2.83 -7.68 2.88
C ILE A 43 4.02 -8.19 2.08
N ASP A 44 3.72 -9.07 1.13
CA ASP A 44 4.67 -9.63 0.19
C ASP A 44 5.41 -8.51 -0.56
N SER A 45 6.73 -8.67 -0.73
CA SER A 45 7.56 -7.64 -1.36
C SER A 45 7.19 -7.40 -2.83
N GLN A 46 6.73 -8.43 -3.55
CA GLN A 46 6.30 -8.25 -4.94
C GLN A 46 5.02 -7.43 -5.02
N LEU A 47 4.08 -7.67 -4.10
CA LEU A 47 2.86 -6.87 -4.02
C LEU A 47 3.19 -5.44 -3.64
N LEU A 48 4.09 -5.25 -2.68
CA LEU A 48 4.53 -3.92 -2.28
C LEU A 48 5.17 -3.17 -3.45
N LEU A 49 5.97 -3.87 -4.26
CA LEU A 49 6.57 -3.27 -5.45
C LEU A 49 5.50 -2.80 -6.45
N ARG A 50 4.48 -3.63 -6.69
CA ARG A 50 3.37 -3.25 -7.58
C ARG A 50 2.66 -2.01 -7.08
N ILE A 51 2.32 -1.98 -5.78
CA ILE A 51 1.62 -0.84 -5.18
C ILE A 51 2.50 0.40 -5.24
N SER A 52 3.79 0.27 -4.99
CA SER A 52 4.73 1.39 -5.06
C SER A 52 4.77 2.00 -6.46
N LYS A 53 4.75 1.16 -7.50
CA LYS A 53 4.71 1.64 -8.88
C LYS A 53 3.39 2.31 -9.22
N ILE A 54 2.27 1.72 -8.78
CA ILE A 54 0.93 2.27 -9.05
C ILE A 54 0.77 3.64 -8.41
N LEU A 55 1.23 3.80 -7.17
CA LEU A 55 1.12 5.05 -6.42
C LEU A 55 2.30 5.98 -6.62
N ASP A 56 3.29 5.57 -7.42
CA ASP A 56 4.52 6.33 -7.65
C ASP A 56 5.15 6.78 -6.32
N THR A 57 5.23 5.85 -5.38
CA THR A 57 5.71 6.10 -4.02
C THR A 57 6.63 4.95 -3.60
N ASP A 58 7.79 5.29 -3.06
CA ASP A 58 8.75 4.29 -2.59
C ASP A 58 8.42 3.88 -1.15
N PHE A 59 7.57 2.87 -1.00
CA PHE A 59 7.22 2.34 0.32
C PHE A 59 8.39 1.58 0.98
N PHE A 60 9.36 1.13 0.19
CA PHE A 60 10.54 0.44 0.73
C PHE A 60 11.44 1.40 1.52
N LYS A 61 11.39 2.68 1.21
CA LYS A 61 12.15 3.69 1.92
C LYS A 61 11.81 3.72 3.40
N SER A 62 10.54 3.49 3.76
CA SER A 62 10.12 3.44 5.16
C SER A 62 10.86 2.36 5.93
N TYR A 63 11.17 1.25 5.26
CA TYR A 63 11.94 0.16 5.90
C TYR A 63 13.43 0.49 5.92
N SER A 64 13.98 0.99 4.82
CA SER A 64 15.41 1.31 4.75
C SER A 64 15.80 2.43 5.70
N ASP A 65 14.89 3.36 5.98
CA ASP A 65 15.11 4.45 6.93
C ASP A 65 15.30 3.92 8.38
N LEU A 66 14.91 2.67 8.65
CA LEU A 66 15.12 2.04 9.95
C LEU A 66 16.50 1.40 10.10
N LEU A 67 17.28 1.31 9.04
CA LEU A 67 18.63 0.74 9.08
C LEU A 67 19.67 1.76 9.62
#